data_6a4969448791a89ea2fb71bb5cd9d005
#
_entry.id   6a4969448791a89ea2fb71bb5cd9d005
#
_cell.length_a   1.000
_cell.length_b   1.000
_cell.length_c   1.000
_cell.angle_alpha   90.00
_cell.angle_beta   90.00
_cell.angle_gamma   90.00
#
_symmetry.space_group_name_H-M   'P 1'
#
loop_
_entity.id
_entity.type
_entity.pdbx_description
1 polymer ?
#
loop_
_entity_poly.entity_id
_entity_poly.type
_entity_poly.pdbx_seq_one_letter_code
_entity_poly.pdbx_strand_id
1 'polypeptide(L)'
;MSDITDWSILGDWVGKQIMPTWDLPWGPMPRFVGLPRANFEMQKALTASAANYGCPMLWADGITPDAPLVDEFQGDLNFTDEDLRGRYRELSPKGKVDLVVIGCPQASVGEAIPNHRLWLFMSSHNYDLISLDGTLDILEEAGALVLRDTCPEVTPYNRSKYNHLLTNSLKAEHYLTSGLNRIPTSVAPIMECVSHAFDDSLIDAPRPELVGQHTPAMHTAKTHQDSPFSTTGKGIPSQSEWEVSGRALVTDVPITYLGYVNRDTGVIEEPGHPLDGIPIRDTVLIYPKGSGSTVAPFVLMGLIYTGFGPKAILNRDVCPLTLPAASLLGVPYAHGFEEDPTLAVNTGDLVSLDLSSGIVSLRVESRHTEV
;
A
#
# COMPACT_ATOMS: atom_id res chain seq x y z
N MET A 1 -4.26 12.44 22.22
CA MET A 1 -4.75 12.20 20.84
C MET A 1 -5.98 13.08 20.61
N SER A 2 -5.77 14.29 20.18
CA SER A 2 -6.81 15.31 19.98
C SER A 2 -6.97 15.74 18.52
N ASP A 3 -5.94 15.52 17.72
CA ASP A 3 -5.91 15.85 16.29
C ASP A 3 -6.16 14.58 15.43
N ILE A 4 -6.75 14.76 14.25
CA ILE A 4 -6.96 13.67 13.27
C ILE A 4 -5.64 13.00 12.91
N THR A 5 -4.57 13.77 12.83
CA THR A 5 -3.22 13.28 12.49
C THR A 5 -2.68 12.34 13.57
N ASP A 6 -3.00 12.53 14.84
CA ASP A 6 -2.64 11.60 15.92
C ASP A 6 -3.19 10.20 15.66
N TRP A 7 -4.43 10.11 15.17
CA TRP A 7 -5.07 8.84 14.82
C TRP A 7 -4.47 8.21 13.57
N SER A 8 -4.06 9.03 12.61
CA SER A 8 -3.31 8.57 11.43
C SER A 8 -1.95 7.98 11.84
N ILE A 9 -1.24 8.62 12.77
CA ILE A 9 0.03 8.12 13.32
C ILE A 9 -0.17 6.79 14.07
N LEU A 10 -1.22 6.67 14.89
CA LEU A 10 -1.53 5.41 15.56
C LEU A 10 -1.80 4.28 14.57
N GLY A 11 -2.54 4.55 13.50
CA GLY A 11 -2.82 3.59 12.44
C GLY A 11 -1.54 3.13 11.71
N ASP A 12 -0.67 4.06 11.37
CA ASP A 12 0.65 3.76 10.78
C ASP A 12 1.52 2.93 11.71
N TRP A 13 1.58 3.31 12.98
CA TRP A 13 2.37 2.61 13.98
C TRP A 13 1.91 1.17 14.16
N VAL A 14 0.61 0.95 14.38
CA VAL A 14 0.07 -0.40 14.58
C VAL A 14 0.20 -1.25 13.31
N GLY A 15 -0.07 -0.66 12.15
CA GLY A 15 0.06 -1.37 10.88
C GLY A 15 1.46 -1.92 10.66
N LYS A 16 2.50 -1.16 11.01
CA LYS A 16 3.90 -1.61 10.96
C LYS A 16 4.20 -2.76 11.91
N GLN A 17 3.57 -2.81 13.09
CA GLN A 17 3.80 -3.86 14.09
C GLN A 17 3.13 -5.18 13.73
N ILE A 18 2.01 -5.13 13.00
CA ILE A 18 1.15 -6.29 12.73
C ILE A 18 1.10 -6.67 11.24
N MET A 19 2.18 -6.40 10.51
CA MET A 19 2.25 -6.76 9.09
C MET A 19 1.85 -8.23 8.85
N PRO A 20 1.16 -8.53 7.74
CA PRO A 20 0.86 -9.89 7.37
C PRO A 20 2.11 -10.77 7.31
N THR A 21 1.96 -12.00 7.81
CA THR A 21 3.00 -13.03 7.71
C THR A 21 2.49 -14.17 6.84
N TRP A 22 3.38 -15.12 6.52
CA TRP A 22 2.99 -16.31 5.78
C TRP A 22 1.87 -17.11 6.47
N ASP A 23 2.03 -17.36 7.78
CA ASP A 23 1.06 -18.14 8.56
C ASP A 23 -0.23 -17.36 8.82
N LEU A 24 -0.17 -16.04 8.73
CA LEU A 24 -1.29 -15.14 8.96
C LEU A 24 -1.38 -14.10 7.83
N PRO A 25 -1.82 -14.51 6.63
CA PRO A 25 -1.76 -13.68 5.42
C PRO A 25 -2.59 -12.40 5.48
N TRP A 26 -3.56 -12.30 6.40
CA TRP A 26 -4.33 -11.09 6.67
C TRP A 26 -3.74 -10.25 7.81
N GLY A 27 -2.63 -10.69 8.40
CA GLY A 27 -2.10 -10.14 9.63
C GLY A 27 -2.98 -10.45 10.85
N PRO A 28 -2.48 -10.26 12.05
CA PRO A 28 -3.31 -10.29 13.25
C PRO A 28 -4.30 -9.12 13.21
N MET A 29 -5.50 -9.34 13.75
CA MET A 29 -6.49 -8.28 13.89
C MET A 29 -6.25 -7.53 15.21
N PRO A 30 -5.88 -6.24 15.18
CA PRO A 30 -5.63 -5.50 16.40
C PRO A 30 -6.93 -5.16 17.11
N ARG A 31 -6.92 -5.23 18.43
CA ARG A 31 -7.96 -4.71 19.31
C ARG A 31 -7.41 -3.53 20.10
N PHE A 32 -7.97 -2.38 19.88
CA PHE A 32 -7.62 -1.17 20.60
C PHE A 32 -8.42 -1.05 21.90
N VAL A 33 -7.71 -0.89 23.00
CA VAL A 33 -8.27 -0.68 24.34
C VAL A 33 -7.84 0.68 24.85
N GLY A 34 -8.77 1.42 25.48
CA GLY A 34 -8.45 2.71 26.08
C GLY A 34 -8.33 3.88 25.12
N LEU A 35 -8.83 3.74 23.88
CA LEU A 35 -8.89 4.88 22.96
C LEU A 35 -9.79 5.98 23.51
N PRO A 36 -9.41 7.27 23.32
CA PRO A 36 -10.32 8.37 23.62
C PRO A 36 -11.53 8.35 22.69
N ARG A 37 -12.55 9.16 23.00
CA ARG A 37 -13.72 9.27 22.15
C ARG A 37 -13.32 9.76 20.75
N ALA A 38 -13.68 9.01 19.73
CA ALA A 38 -13.37 9.30 18.34
C ALA A 38 -14.60 9.77 17.56
N ASN A 39 -14.43 10.80 16.74
CA ASN A 39 -15.38 11.13 15.68
C ASN A 39 -15.13 10.28 14.44
N PHE A 40 -15.97 10.42 13.42
CA PHE A 40 -15.86 9.66 12.17
C PHE A 40 -14.52 9.90 11.44
N GLU A 41 -14.04 11.13 11.41
CA GLU A 41 -12.78 11.49 10.73
C GLU A 41 -11.55 10.86 11.40
N MET A 42 -11.54 10.83 12.73
CA MET A 42 -10.49 10.14 13.50
C MET A 42 -10.46 8.64 13.21
N GLN A 43 -11.64 7.99 13.19
CA GLN A 43 -11.76 6.57 12.87
C GLN A 43 -11.30 6.29 11.44
N LYS A 44 -11.70 7.13 10.50
CA LYS A 44 -11.29 7.07 9.09
C LYS A 44 -9.77 7.19 8.92
N ALA A 45 -9.14 8.12 9.63
CA ALA A 45 -7.69 8.34 9.60
C ALA A 45 -6.91 7.13 10.16
N LEU A 46 -7.37 6.57 11.28
CA LEU A 46 -6.80 5.37 11.90
C LEU A 46 -6.82 4.18 10.93
N THR A 47 -8.00 3.85 10.41
CA THR A 47 -8.20 2.69 9.54
C THR A 47 -7.45 2.82 8.22
N ALA A 48 -7.46 4.02 7.62
CA ALA A 48 -6.76 4.29 6.37
C ALA A 48 -5.25 4.09 6.48
N SER A 49 -4.64 4.54 7.58
CA SER A 49 -3.20 4.41 7.78
C SER A 49 -2.78 2.99 8.17
N ALA A 50 -3.57 2.28 8.98
CA ALA A 50 -3.33 0.88 9.28
C ALA A 50 -3.38 -0.01 8.02
N ALA A 51 -4.27 0.32 7.08
CA ALA A 51 -4.41 -0.41 5.82
C ALA A 51 -3.19 -0.31 4.90
N ASN A 52 -2.30 0.68 5.06
CA ASN A 52 -1.06 0.80 4.28
C ASN A 52 -0.18 -0.45 4.37
N TYR A 53 -0.26 -1.16 5.50
CA TYR A 53 0.54 -2.34 5.81
C TYR A 53 -0.25 -3.65 5.73
N GLY A 54 -1.44 -3.60 5.12
CA GLY A 54 -2.26 -4.79 4.92
C GLY A 54 -3.11 -5.20 6.11
N CYS A 55 -3.36 -4.30 7.09
CA CYS A 55 -4.31 -4.50 8.16
C CYS A 55 -5.74 -4.24 7.64
N PRO A 56 -6.55 -5.29 7.33
CA PRO A 56 -7.84 -5.10 6.66
C PRO A 56 -8.96 -4.75 7.63
N MET A 57 -8.83 -5.10 8.90
CA MET A 57 -9.84 -4.90 9.94
C MET A 57 -9.18 -4.64 11.29
N LEU A 58 -9.91 -3.95 12.15
CA LEU A 58 -9.53 -3.68 13.52
C LEU A 58 -10.76 -3.62 14.43
N TRP A 59 -10.54 -3.84 15.72
CA TRP A 59 -11.54 -3.65 16.76
C TRP A 59 -11.12 -2.48 17.64
N ALA A 60 -12.08 -1.65 18.02
CA ALA A 60 -11.84 -0.55 18.95
C ALA A 60 -12.94 -0.56 20.02
N ASP A 61 -12.56 -0.80 21.26
CA ASP A 61 -13.50 -0.91 22.37
C ASP A 61 -14.32 0.37 22.53
N GLY A 62 -15.65 0.20 22.64
CA GLY A 62 -16.57 1.31 22.76
C GLY A 62 -16.82 2.11 21.47
N ILE A 63 -16.18 1.73 20.36
CA ILE A 63 -16.34 2.36 19.04
C ILE A 63 -16.89 1.33 18.04
N THR A 64 -16.22 0.21 17.88
CA THR A 64 -16.67 -0.87 16.97
C THR A 64 -17.80 -1.65 17.65
N PRO A 65 -18.96 -1.84 16.98
CA PRO A 65 -20.03 -2.66 17.53
C PRO A 65 -19.59 -4.14 17.59
N ASP A 66 -20.15 -4.87 18.54
CA ASP A 66 -20.02 -6.32 18.67
C ASP A 66 -18.56 -6.84 18.65
N ALA A 67 -17.65 -6.12 19.30
CA ALA A 67 -16.29 -6.61 19.49
C ALA A 67 -16.35 -8.01 20.16
N PRO A 68 -15.74 -9.06 19.56
CA PRO A 68 -15.81 -10.39 20.10
C PRO A 68 -15.20 -10.45 21.48
N LEU A 69 -15.84 -11.19 22.39
CA LEU A 69 -15.23 -11.57 23.66
C LEU A 69 -14.15 -12.62 23.33
N VAL A 70 -12.93 -12.16 23.14
CA VAL A 70 -11.76 -13.02 22.89
C VAL A 70 -10.99 -13.10 24.18
N ASP A 71 -10.81 -14.32 24.68
CA ASP A 71 -10.10 -14.57 25.94
C ASP A 71 -8.59 -14.77 25.71
N GLU A 72 -8.15 -14.97 24.46
CA GLU A 72 -6.76 -15.21 24.12
C GLU A 72 -6.24 -14.17 23.12
N PHE A 73 -5.16 -13.51 23.47
CA PHE A 73 -4.42 -12.57 22.61
C PHE A 73 -3.04 -13.17 22.29
N GLN A 74 -2.56 -12.92 21.09
CA GLN A 74 -1.21 -13.34 20.65
C GLN A 74 -0.10 -12.48 21.27
N GLY A 75 -0.44 -11.32 21.79
CA GLY A 75 0.46 -10.39 22.44
C GLY A 75 -0.17 -9.01 22.63
N ASP A 76 0.52 -8.17 23.39
CA ASP A 76 0.11 -6.80 23.67
C ASP A 76 1.10 -5.81 23.04
N LEU A 77 0.56 -4.75 22.46
CA LEU A 77 1.30 -3.59 21.98
C LEU A 77 0.89 -2.37 22.80
N ASN A 78 1.84 -1.55 23.17
CA ASN A 78 1.58 -0.34 23.95
C ASN A 78 2.04 0.89 23.18
N PHE A 79 1.11 1.73 22.75
CA PHE A 79 1.37 3.00 22.08
C PHE A 79 1.39 4.13 23.13
N THR A 80 2.47 4.85 23.21
CA THR A 80 2.70 5.87 24.22
C THR A 80 2.71 7.29 23.63
N ASP A 81 2.62 8.29 24.50
CA ASP A 81 2.81 9.69 24.11
C ASP A 81 4.22 9.96 23.54
N GLU A 82 5.22 9.18 23.92
CA GLU A 82 6.57 9.31 23.36
C GLU A 82 6.63 8.74 21.94
N ASP A 83 5.93 7.63 21.66
CA ASP A 83 5.80 7.11 20.30
C ASP A 83 5.14 8.14 19.38
N LEU A 84 4.05 8.76 19.82
CA LEU A 84 3.37 9.82 19.09
C LEU A 84 4.31 11.00 18.82
N ARG A 85 4.97 11.52 19.85
CA ARG A 85 5.92 12.63 19.72
C ARG A 85 7.13 12.27 18.86
N GLY A 86 7.61 11.04 18.98
CA GLY A 86 8.70 10.50 18.17
C GLY A 86 8.37 10.53 16.68
N ARG A 87 7.18 10.08 16.32
CA ARG A 87 6.73 10.11 14.91
C ARG A 87 6.53 11.52 14.39
N TYR A 88 6.00 12.46 15.17
CA TYR A 88 5.94 13.86 14.74
C TYR A 88 7.33 14.44 14.49
N ARG A 89 8.30 14.22 15.40
CA ARG A 89 9.69 14.70 15.18
C ARG A 89 10.33 14.13 13.91
N GLU A 90 10.02 12.89 13.57
CA GLU A 90 10.52 12.23 12.37
C GLU A 90 9.89 12.81 11.10
N LEU A 91 8.58 13.00 11.09
CA LEU A 91 7.76 13.33 9.92
C LEU A 91 7.54 14.83 9.71
N SER A 92 7.77 15.67 10.73
CA SER A 92 7.61 17.12 10.61
C SER A 92 8.49 17.70 9.52
N PRO A 93 8.03 18.75 8.85
CA PRO A 93 8.79 19.38 7.77
C PRO A 93 10.11 19.96 8.30
N LYS A 94 11.23 19.56 7.70
CA LYS A 94 12.58 20.04 8.02
C LYS A 94 13.11 21.04 7.00
N GLY A 95 12.22 21.60 6.21
CA GLY A 95 12.59 22.52 5.15
C GLY A 95 11.39 23.13 4.45
N LYS A 96 11.64 23.81 3.32
CA LYS A 96 10.60 24.44 2.53
C LYS A 96 9.55 23.41 2.08
N VAL A 97 8.29 23.71 2.33
CA VAL A 97 7.14 23.01 1.79
C VAL A 97 6.69 23.74 0.52
N ASP A 98 6.66 23.04 -0.60
CA ASP A 98 6.22 23.62 -1.87
C ASP A 98 4.70 23.61 -2.01
N LEU A 99 4.01 22.59 -1.44
CA LEU A 99 2.58 22.42 -1.55
C LEU A 99 2.03 21.62 -0.35
N VAL A 100 0.90 22.06 0.17
CA VAL A 100 0.10 21.34 1.18
C VAL A 100 -1.00 20.58 0.47
N VAL A 101 -1.15 19.28 0.77
CA VAL A 101 -2.18 18.42 0.20
C VAL A 101 -2.99 17.75 1.32
N ILE A 102 -4.31 17.97 1.33
CA ILE A 102 -5.23 17.44 2.33
C ILE A 102 -6.33 16.65 1.64
N GLY A 103 -6.72 15.52 2.19
CA GLY A 103 -7.82 14.69 1.68
C GLY A 103 -7.42 13.27 1.30
N CYS A 104 -6.65 12.62 2.15
CA CYS A 104 -6.42 11.19 2.11
C CYS A 104 -6.55 10.57 3.51
N PRO A 105 -7.68 9.95 3.85
CA PRO A 105 -8.92 9.82 3.05
C PRO A 105 -9.50 11.19 2.61
N GLN A 106 -10.35 11.16 1.59
CA GLN A 106 -10.92 12.40 1.03
C GLN A 106 -11.50 13.32 2.12
N ALA A 107 -11.20 14.61 2.02
CA ALA A 107 -11.60 15.62 3.00
C ALA A 107 -13.12 15.73 3.13
N SER A 108 -13.58 15.99 4.35
CA SER A 108 -14.97 16.26 4.69
C SER A 108 -15.25 17.76 4.74
N VAL A 109 -16.53 18.12 4.71
CA VAL A 109 -16.97 19.50 4.92
C VAL A 109 -16.48 19.96 6.31
N GLY A 110 -15.67 21.01 6.36
CA GLY A 110 -15.10 21.58 7.60
C GLY A 110 -13.58 21.45 7.78
N GLU A 111 -12.87 20.74 6.87
CA GLU A 111 -11.42 20.65 6.88
C GLU A 111 -10.72 21.74 6.04
N ALA A 112 -11.46 22.68 5.49
CA ALA A 112 -10.96 23.62 4.50
C ALA A 112 -10.54 24.97 5.06
N ILE A 113 -9.33 25.41 4.78
CA ILE A 113 -8.82 26.78 5.03
C ILE A 113 -7.86 27.20 3.88
N PRO A 114 -7.87 28.49 3.49
CA PRO A 114 -7.38 28.92 2.19
C PRO A 114 -5.89 29.27 2.06
N ASN A 115 -5.25 28.99 0.91
CA ASN A 115 -4.14 29.73 0.28
C ASN A 115 -3.59 29.04 -1.00
N HIS A 116 -2.85 29.78 -1.86
CA HIS A 116 -2.24 29.39 -3.16
C HIS A 116 -1.37 28.11 -3.16
N ARG A 117 -1.00 27.57 -2.01
CA ARG A 117 -0.21 26.34 -1.85
C ARG A 117 -1.00 25.24 -1.15
N LEU A 118 -2.32 25.28 -1.24
CA LEU A 118 -3.20 24.29 -0.66
C LEU A 118 -4.05 23.59 -1.73
N TRP A 119 -3.94 22.28 -1.81
CA TRP A 119 -4.82 21.44 -2.61
C TRP A 119 -5.66 20.56 -1.69
N LEU A 120 -6.96 20.62 -1.89
CA LEU A 120 -7.96 19.86 -1.14
C LEU A 120 -8.58 18.80 -2.04
N PHE A 121 -8.64 17.58 -1.56
CA PHE A 121 -9.20 16.44 -2.29
C PHE A 121 -10.47 15.95 -1.59
N MET A 122 -11.58 15.95 -2.27
CA MET A 122 -12.87 15.55 -1.69
C MET A 122 -13.76 14.81 -2.69
N SER A 123 -14.80 14.16 -2.19
CA SER A 123 -15.82 13.55 -3.03
C SER A 123 -16.68 14.62 -3.72
N SER A 124 -17.25 14.29 -4.89
CA SER A 124 -18.25 15.16 -5.55
C SER A 124 -19.37 15.57 -4.60
N HIS A 125 -19.84 14.64 -3.76
CA HIS A 125 -20.89 14.95 -2.79
C HIS A 125 -20.47 16.10 -1.83
N ASN A 126 -19.28 16.03 -1.26
CA ASN A 126 -18.79 17.09 -0.36
C ASN A 126 -18.50 18.39 -1.12
N TYR A 127 -17.97 18.28 -2.35
CA TYR A 127 -17.76 19.42 -3.22
C TYR A 127 -19.06 20.16 -3.51
N ASP A 128 -20.13 19.43 -3.85
CA ASP A 128 -21.46 20.02 -4.10
C ASP A 128 -22.04 20.67 -2.84
N LEU A 129 -21.84 20.08 -1.67
CA LEU A 129 -22.29 20.69 -0.39
C LEU A 129 -21.61 22.02 -0.12
N ILE A 130 -20.26 22.10 -0.24
CA ILE A 130 -19.53 23.36 -0.01
C ILE A 130 -19.76 24.40 -1.11
N SER A 131 -20.15 23.96 -2.30
CA SER A 131 -20.60 24.88 -3.37
C SER A 131 -21.93 25.51 -3.05
N LEU A 132 -22.87 24.74 -2.48
CA LEU A 132 -24.20 25.22 -2.13
C LEU A 132 -24.21 26.22 -0.95
N ASP A 133 -23.30 26.07 0.01
CA ASP A 133 -23.22 26.97 1.17
C ASP A 133 -22.25 28.15 0.98
N GLY A 134 -21.60 28.27 -0.18
CA GLY A 134 -20.66 29.33 -0.51
C GLY A 134 -19.23 29.12 0.01
N THR A 135 -18.96 28.03 0.72
CA THR A 135 -17.60 27.71 1.23
C THR A 135 -16.61 27.51 0.09
N LEU A 136 -17.03 26.93 -1.04
CA LEU A 136 -16.18 26.73 -2.20
C LEU A 136 -15.65 28.06 -2.74
N ASP A 137 -16.50 29.05 -2.90
CA ASP A 137 -16.11 30.39 -3.39
C ASP A 137 -15.06 31.03 -2.48
N ILE A 138 -15.25 30.91 -1.16
CA ILE A 138 -14.28 31.44 -0.16
C ILE A 138 -12.93 30.74 -0.30
N LEU A 139 -12.90 29.43 -0.52
CA LEU A 139 -11.67 28.66 -0.68
C LEU A 139 -10.93 29.03 -1.97
N GLU A 140 -11.65 29.12 -3.08
CA GLU A 140 -11.08 29.46 -4.38
C GLU A 140 -10.62 30.92 -4.44
N GLU A 141 -11.37 31.85 -3.86
CA GLU A 141 -10.95 33.26 -3.71
C GLU A 141 -9.69 33.41 -2.88
N ALA A 142 -9.52 32.55 -1.88
CA ALA A 142 -8.31 32.52 -1.08
C ALA A 142 -7.15 31.74 -1.78
N GLY A 143 -7.39 31.17 -2.95
CA GLY A 143 -6.39 30.54 -3.80
C GLY A 143 -6.17 29.04 -3.54
N ALA A 144 -7.02 28.38 -2.79
CA ALA A 144 -7.00 26.93 -2.68
C ALA A 144 -7.46 26.28 -4.00
N LEU A 145 -6.88 25.15 -4.37
CA LEU A 145 -7.36 24.32 -5.45
C LEU A 145 -8.17 23.17 -4.86
N VAL A 146 -9.47 23.14 -5.15
CA VAL A 146 -10.36 22.06 -4.70
C VAL A 146 -10.56 21.05 -5.82
N LEU A 147 -10.14 19.82 -5.57
CA LEU A 147 -10.18 18.71 -6.52
C LEU A 147 -11.20 17.67 -6.06
N ARG A 148 -12.07 17.23 -6.97
CA ARG A 148 -13.10 16.25 -6.66
C ARG A 148 -12.83 14.89 -7.31
N ASP A 149 -13.28 13.83 -6.64
CA ASP A 149 -13.25 12.43 -7.09
C ASP A 149 -11.85 11.93 -7.49
N THR A 150 -10.82 12.52 -6.92
CA THR A 150 -9.43 12.09 -7.05
C THR A 150 -8.75 12.08 -5.68
N CYS A 151 -7.48 11.78 -5.61
CA CYS A 151 -6.71 11.78 -4.36
C CYS A 151 -5.26 12.22 -4.58
N PRO A 152 -4.56 12.64 -3.51
CA PRO A 152 -3.18 13.09 -3.60
C PRO A 152 -2.26 12.08 -4.28
N GLU A 153 -2.43 10.78 -4.04
CA GLU A 153 -1.49 9.75 -4.49
C GLU A 153 -1.47 9.56 -6.00
N VAL A 154 -2.64 9.70 -6.67
CA VAL A 154 -2.77 9.46 -8.11
C VAL A 154 -2.70 10.73 -8.94
N THR A 155 -2.69 11.90 -8.30
CA THR A 155 -2.58 13.18 -8.99
C THR A 155 -1.17 13.36 -9.55
N PRO A 156 -1.02 13.72 -10.83
CA PRO A 156 0.30 13.99 -11.42
C PRO A 156 0.81 15.37 -10.99
N TYR A 157 1.92 15.41 -10.25
CA TYR A 157 2.56 16.65 -9.83
C TYR A 157 3.64 17.10 -10.81
N ASN A 158 3.69 18.39 -11.08
CA ASN A 158 4.81 18.98 -11.82
C ASN A 158 6.07 18.99 -10.96
N ARG A 159 6.99 18.04 -11.23
CA ARG A 159 8.23 17.82 -10.47
C ARG A 159 9.22 19.00 -10.55
N SER A 160 9.10 19.90 -11.54
CA SER A 160 9.89 21.11 -11.57
C SER A 160 9.42 22.18 -10.58
N LYS A 161 8.16 22.06 -10.11
CA LYS A 161 7.53 23.04 -9.20
C LYS A 161 7.35 22.47 -7.80
N TYR A 162 6.91 21.19 -7.68
CA TYR A 162 6.59 20.56 -6.40
C TYR A 162 7.58 19.44 -6.11
N ASN A 163 8.46 19.64 -5.15
CA ASN A 163 9.50 18.68 -4.76
C ASN A 163 9.46 18.30 -3.28
N HIS A 164 8.62 18.97 -2.48
CA HIS A 164 8.37 18.65 -1.09
C HIS A 164 6.92 18.99 -0.76
N LEU A 165 6.16 17.97 -0.35
CA LEU A 165 4.77 18.11 0.03
C LEU A 165 4.59 18.04 1.55
N LEU A 166 3.48 18.58 2.03
CA LEU A 166 3.03 18.45 3.42
C LEU A 166 1.59 17.97 3.45
N THR A 167 1.28 17.06 4.36
CA THR A 167 -0.05 16.50 4.53
C THR A 167 -0.36 16.24 6.01
N ASN A 168 -1.64 16.06 6.35
CA ASN A 168 -2.07 15.64 7.67
C ASN A 168 -2.30 14.11 7.77
N SER A 169 -1.97 13.35 6.72
CA SER A 169 -2.28 11.93 6.59
C SER A 169 -1.05 11.09 6.33
N LEU A 170 -0.81 10.09 7.19
CA LEU A 170 0.26 9.12 6.96
C LEU A 170 -0.05 8.18 5.79
N LYS A 171 -1.30 8.00 5.43
CA LYS A 171 -1.64 7.29 4.19
C LYS A 171 -1.16 8.07 2.97
N ALA A 172 -1.43 9.38 2.92
CA ALA A 172 -0.94 10.21 1.82
C ALA A 172 0.59 10.26 1.81
N GLU A 173 1.24 10.48 2.95
CA GLU A 173 2.71 10.48 3.07
C GLU A 173 3.31 9.19 2.51
N HIS A 174 2.83 8.03 2.95
CA HIS A 174 3.30 6.72 2.51
C HIS A 174 3.28 6.59 0.98
N TYR A 175 2.14 6.87 0.33
CA TYR A 175 2.00 6.69 -1.11
C TYR A 175 2.58 7.84 -1.95
N LEU A 176 2.64 9.06 -1.45
CA LEU A 176 3.30 10.16 -2.14
C LEU A 176 4.82 9.97 -2.16
N THR A 177 5.38 9.45 -1.07
CA THR A 177 6.82 9.21 -0.94
C THR A 177 7.25 7.94 -1.68
N SER A 178 6.53 6.84 -1.54
CA SER A 178 6.87 5.53 -2.12
C SER A 178 6.13 5.20 -3.41
N GLY A 179 4.99 5.85 -3.67
CA GLY A 179 4.08 5.54 -4.77
C GLY A 179 4.48 6.12 -6.12
N LEU A 180 3.45 6.50 -6.89
CA LEU A 180 3.60 6.98 -8.26
C LEU A 180 4.42 8.26 -8.38
N ASN A 181 4.31 9.13 -7.39
CA ASN A 181 4.89 10.45 -7.44
C ASN A 181 6.32 10.50 -6.92
N ARG A 182 6.66 9.69 -5.92
CA ARG A 182 7.98 9.66 -5.26
C ARG A 182 8.48 11.06 -4.88
N ILE A 183 7.59 11.81 -4.22
CA ILE A 183 7.90 13.15 -3.73
C ILE A 183 8.10 13.08 -2.23
N PRO A 184 9.22 13.60 -1.68
CA PRO A 184 9.38 13.76 -0.25
C PRO A 184 8.17 14.44 0.36
N THR A 185 7.54 13.80 1.33
CA THR A 185 6.31 14.28 1.93
C THR A 185 6.46 14.26 3.45
N SER A 186 6.18 15.37 4.09
CA SER A 186 6.15 15.52 5.54
C SER A 186 4.74 15.45 6.09
N VAL A 187 4.62 15.23 7.40
CA VAL A 187 3.33 15.18 8.08
C VAL A 187 3.31 16.17 9.24
N ALA A 188 2.19 16.89 9.36
CA ALA A 188 1.92 17.77 10.49
C ALA A 188 0.42 17.77 10.82
N PRO A 189 0.03 18.21 12.04
CA PRO A 189 -1.37 18.48 12.36
C PRO A 189 -2.00 19.43 11.36
N ILE A 190 -3.33 19.33 11.15
CA ILE A 190 -4.03 20.07 10.10
C ILE A 190 -3.81 21.58 10.20
N MET A 191 -3.83 22.15 11.40
CA MET A 191 -3.62 23.60 11.59
C MET A 191 -2.19 24.02 11.26
N GLU A 192 -1.21 23.17 11.49
CA GLU A 192 0.19 23.40 11.11
C GLU A 192 0.35 23.28 9.60
N CYS A 193 -0.29 22.29 8.95
CA CYS A 193 -0.34 22.19 7.49
C CYS A 193 -0.87 23.49 6.87
N VAL A 194 -1.94 24.03 7.41
CA VAL A 194 -2.53 25.29 6.98
C VAL A 194 -1.55 26.45 7.18
N SER A 195 -0.90 26.54 8.34
CA SER A 195 0.10 27.58 8.61
C SER A 195 1.24 27.55 7.59
N HIS A 196 1.73 26.36 7.23
CA HIS A 196 2.74 26.18 6.18
C HIS A 196 2.25 26.61 4.78
N ALA A 197 0.95 26.50 4.51
CA ALA A 197 0.40 26.99 3.25
C ALA A 197 0.46 28.53 3.14
N PHE A 198 0.45 29.25 4.27
CA PHE A 198 0.49 30.72 4.36
C PHE A 198 1.90 31.31 4.53
N ASP A 199 2.85 30.53 5.08
CA ASP A 199 4.14 31.06 5.50
C ASP A 199 5.19 30.89 4.42
N ASP A 200 5.73 32.01 3.95
CA ASP A 200 6.86 32.07 3.00
C ASP A 200 8.23 32.05 3.69
N SER A 201 8.29 32.07 5.02
CA SER A 201 9.54 32.23 5.79
C SER A 201 10.46 31.01 5.81
N LEU A 202 10.00 29.82 5.36
CA LEU A 202 10.76 28.56 5.33
C LEU A 202 11.54 28.35 4.01
N ILE A 203 11.89 29.43 3.31
CA ILE A 203 12.40 29.37 1.95
C ILE A 203 13.78 28.73 1.82
N ASP A 204 14.62 28.76 2.84
CA ASP A 204 16.05 28.41 2.77
C ASP A 204 16.47 27.12 3.49
N ALA A 205 15.54 26.33 4.02
CA ALA A 205 15.89 25.10 4.71
C ALA A 205 16.14 23.93 3.72
N PRO A 206 17.08 23.01 4.01
CA PRO A 206 17.36 21.88 3.14
C PRO A 206 16.15 20.96 3.00
N ARG A 207 15.94 20.42 1.79
CA ARG A 207 14.89 19.45 1.52
C ARG A 207 15.23 18.09 2.12
N PRO A 208 14.26 17.35 2.68
CA PRO A 208 14.50 15.99 3.15
C PRO A 208 14.84 15.08 1.96
N GLU A 209 15.78 14.17 2.16
CA GLU A 209 16.03 13.09 1.21
C GLU A 209 14.90 12.05 1.27
N LEU A 210 14.63 11.40 0.14
CA LEU A 210 13.77 10.22 0.10
C LEU A 210 14.46 9.09 0.85
N VAL A 211 14.10 8.91 2.10
CA VAL A 211 14.48 7.72 2.87
C VAL A 211 13.38 6.69 2.63
N GLY A 212 13.73 5.58 1.99
CA GLY A 212 12.80 4.45 1.83
C GLY A 212 12.36 3.97 3.21
N GLN A 213 11.11 4.29 3.57
CA GLN A 213 10.53 3.83 4.83
C GLN A 213 9.97 2.42 4.63
N HIS A 214 10.87 1.44 4.67
CA HIS A 214 10.43 0.05 4.66
C HIS A 214 10.94 -0.66 5.91
N THR A 215 10.02 -1.30 6.62
CA THR A 215 10.38 -2.26 7.66
C THR A 215 10.67 -3.58 6.93
N PRO A 216 11.85 -4.18 7.11
CA PRO A 216 12.15 -5.47 6.49
C PRO A 216 11.11 -6.50 6.89
N ALA A 217 10.53 -7.16 5.90
CA ALA A 217 9.67 -8.31 6.17
C ALA A 217 10.49 -9.43 6.80
N MET A 218 9.94 -10.08 7.82
CA MET A 218 10.60 -11.25 8.42
C MET A 218 10.50 -12.41 7.42
N HIS A 219 11.66 -12.98 7.06
CA HIS A 219 11.75 -14.12 6.17
C HIS A 219 11.72 -15.42 6.95
N THR A 220 10.89 -16.35 6.52
CA THR A 220 11.03 -17.75 6.91
C THR A 220 12.15 -18.41 6.10
N ALA A 221 13.06 -19.11 6.76
CA ALA A 221 14.13 -19.83 6.09
C ALA A 221 13.52 -20.89 5.15
N LYS A 222 13.86 -20.85 3.86
CA LYS A 222 13.47 -21.87 2.91
C LYS A 222 14.26 -23.17 3.14
N THR A 223 13.56 -24.28 3.19
CA THR A 223 14.19 -25.59 3.09
C THR A 223 14.46 -25.90 1.62
N HIS A 224 15.73 -26.01 1.24
CA HIS A 224 16.12 -26.47 -0.08
C HIS A 224 15.63 -27.91 -0.29
N GLN A 225 14.71 -28.11 -1.24
CA GLN A 225 14.34 -29.42 -1.72
C GLN A 225 15.06 -29.71 -3.04
N ASP A 226 15.98 -30.68 -3.05
CA ASP A 226 16.67 -31.13 -4.26
C ASP A 226 15.83 -32.13 -5.10
N SER A 227 14.66 -32.50 -4.62
CA SER A 227 13.78 -33.52 -5.23
C SER A 227 12.89 -32.93 -6.32
N PRO A 228 12.42 -33.73 -7.28
CA PRO A 228 11.35 -33.37 -8.20
C PRO A 228 10.13 -32.90 -7.40
N PHE A 229 9.59 -31.74 -7.75
CA PHE A 229 8.43 -31.16 -7.08
C PHE A 229 7.29 -31.03 -8.07
N SER A 230 6.11 -31.46 -7.70
CA SER A 230 4.87 -31.20 -8.43
C SER A 230 3.70 -31.04 -7.45
N THR A 231 2.81 -30.12 -7.75
CA THR A 231 1.61 -29.86 -6.97
C THR A 231 0.46 -29.43 -7.87
N THR A 232 -0.77 -29.51 -7.37
CA THR A 232 -1.97 -29.07 -8.08
C THR A 232 -2.64 -27.93 -7.35
N GLY A 233 -3.20 -27.00 -8.13
CA GLY A 233 -3.93 -25.86 -7.64
C GLY A 233 -5.16 -25.57 -8.51
N LYS A 234 -5.77 -24.41 -8.32
CA LYS A 234 -6.97 -23.97 -9.02
C LYS A 234 -6.65 -22.84 -9.99
N GLY A 235 -7.16 -22.93 -11.22
CA GLY A 235 -7.14 -21.85 -12.18
C GLY A 235 -8.36 -20.92 -12.07
N ILE A 236 -8.40 -19.87 -12.88
CA ILE A 236 -9.59 -19.01 -13.01
C ILE A 236 -10.62 -19.74 -13.87
N PRO A 237 -11.87 -19.93 -13.41
CA PRO A 237 -12.89 -20.68 -14.15
C PRO A 237 -13.22 -20.11 -15.55
N SER A 238 -12.99 -18.82 -15.75
CA SER A 238 -13.24 -18.14 -17.04
C SER A 238 -12.08 -18.24 -18.03
N GLN A 239 -10.93 -18.72 -17.62
CA GLN A 239 -9.79 -18.94 -18.53
C GLN A 239 -9.97 -20.25 -19.28
N SER A 240 -9.70 -20.22 -20.60
CA SER A 240 -9.54 -21.42 -21.40
C SER A 240 -8.29 -22.19 -20.98
N GLU A 241 -8.20 -23.46 -21.40
CA GLU A 241 -6.99 -24.26 -21.17
C GLU A 241 -5.75 -23.53 -21.70
N TRP A 242 -4.67 -23.59 -20.92
CA TRP A 242 -3.40 -22.97 -21.26
C TRP A 242 -2.24 -23.78 -20.71
N GLU A 243 -1.12 -23.67 -21.37
CA GLU A 243 0.17 -24.24 -20.96
C GLU A 243 1.22 -23.13 -20.97
N VAL A 244 2.04 -23.04 -19.94
CA VAL A 244 3.12 -22.06 -19.84
C VAL A 244 4.32 -22.64 -19.13
N SER A 245 5.51 -22.29 -19.61
CA SER A 245 6.77 -22.61 -18.95
C SER A 245 7.66 -21.38 -18.83
N GLY A 246 8.46 -21.33 -17.80
CA GLY A 246 9.36 -20.21 -17.54
C GLY A 246 10.21 -20.36 -16.29
N ARG A 247 11.11 -19.40 -16.12
CA ARG A 247 11.89 -19.29 -14.89
C ARG A 247 10.99 -18.79 -13.77
N ALA A 248 11.02 -19.47 -12.65
CA ALA A 248 10.32 -19.05 -11.45
C ALA A 248 11.00 -17.84 -10.80
N LEU A 249 10.21 -16.88 -10.36
CA LEU A 249 10.61 -15.81 -9.46
C LEU A 249 9.78 -15.95 -8.20
N VAL A 250 10.41 -16.30 -7.08
CA VAL A 250 9.72 -16.80 -5.89
C VAL A 250 10.03 -15.96 -4.67
N THR A 251 8.99 -15.62 -3.93
CA THR A 251 9.11 -14.99 -2.61
C THR A 251 8.00 -15.49 -1.69
N ASP A 252 8.25 -15.54 -0.39
CA ASP A 252 7.28 -15.76 0.67
C ASP A 252 6.73 -14.45 1.25
N VAL A 253 7.16 -13.31 0.70
CA VAL A 253 6.73 -11.96 1.08
C VAL A 253 5.71 -11.43 0.08
N PRO A 254 4.61 -10.79 0.54
CA PRO A 254 3.66 -10.11 -0.34
C PRO A 254 4.32 -9.03 -1.19
N ILE A 255 3.87 -8.85 -2.42
CA ILE A 255 4.38 -7.82 -3.34
C ILE A 255 3.44 -6.61 -3.34
N THR A 256 3.99 -5.43 -3.13
CA THR A 256 3.27 -4.15 -3.19
C THR A 256 3.47 -3.50 -4.56
N TYR A 257 2.50 -3.67 -5.46
CA TYR A 257 2.62 -3.15 -6.82
C TYR A 257 2.62 -1.62 -6.88
N LEU A 258 1.67 -0.97 -6.16
CA LEU A 258 1.63 0.48 -6.14
C LEU A 258 2.77 1.04 -5.30
N GLY A 259 3.70 1.69 -5.96
CA GLY A 259 4.82 2.37 -5.34
C GLY A 259 6.13 1.58 -5.31
N TYR A 260 6.06 0.25 -5.33
CA TYR A 260 7.25 -0.59 -5.20
C TYR A 260 7.55 -1.47 -6.42
N VAL A 261 6.70 -1.48 -7.43
CA VAL A 261 7.05 -2.05 -8.72
C VAL A 261 7.15 -0.92 -9.74
N ASN A 262 8.32 -0.74 -10.30
CA ASN A 262 8.58 0.31 -11.28
C ASN A 262 7.76 0.07 -12.55
N ARG A 263 6.95 1.04 -12.94
CA ARG A 263 5.98 0.93 -14.03
C ARG A 263 6.62 0.85 -15.42
N ASP A 264 7.82 1.39 -15.55
CA ASP A 264 8.52 1.49 -16.84
C ASP A 264 9.49 0.32 -17.08
N THR A 265 9.82 -0.44 -16.02
CA THR A 265 10.81 -1.52 -16.07
C THR A 265 10.33 -2.85 -15.53
N GLY A 266 9.26 -2.87 -14.72
CA GLY A 266 8.78 -4.05 -14.00
C GLY A 266 9.70 -4.51 -12.86
N VAL A 267 10.68 -3.68 -12.45
CA VAL A 267 11.60 -4.00 -11.36
C VAL A 267 10.91 -3.75 -10.02
N ILE A 268 11.02 -4.69 -9.08
CA ILE A 268 10.63 -4.48 -7.69
C ILE A 268 11.68 -3.56 -7.05
N GLU A 269 11.27 -2.43 -6.52
CA GLU A 269 12.13 -1.41 -5.89
C GLU A 269 11.65 -1.19 -4.45
N GLU A 270 11.48 -2.28 -3.71
CA GLU A 270 11.00 -2.31 -2.33
C GLU A 270 12.16 -2.62 -1.39
N PRO A 271 12.73 -1.60 -0.68
CA PRO A 271 13.89 -1.80 0.17
C PRO A 271 13.65 -2.86 1.25
N GLY A 272 14.52 -3.86 1.32
CA GLY A 272 14.42 -4.99 2.25
C GLY A 272 13.50 -6.12 1.78
N HIS A 273 12.82 -5.99 0.65
CA HIS A 273 12.09 -7.10 0.04
C HIS A 273 13.08 -8.12 -0.59
N PRO A 274 12.82 -9.45 -0.50
CA PRO A 274 13.74 -10.47 -1.06
C PRO A 274 14.01 -10.32 -2.56
N LEU A 275 13.06 -9.72 -3.28
CA LEU A 275 13.15 -9.49 -4.72
C LEU A 275 13.47 -8.03 -5.06
N ASP A 276 13.99 -7.24 -4.12
CA ASP A 276 14.42 -5.86 -4.41
C ASP A 276 15.48 -5.83 -5.52
N GLY A 277 15.28 -4.97 -6.51
CA GLY A 277 16.13 -4.86 -7.71
C GLY A 277 15.85 -5.89 -8.80
N ILE A 278 14.90 -6.82 -8.65
CA ILE A 278 14.64 -7.90 -9.60
C ILE A 278 13.40 -7.60 -10.45
N PRO A 279 13.47 -7.74 -11.80
CA PRO A 279 12.30 -7.55 -12.66
C PRO A 279 11.36 -8.77 -12.62
N ILE A 280 10.05 -8.51 -12.64
CA ILE A 280 9.01 -9.55 -12.73
C ILE A 280 8.76 -10.00 -14.18
N ARG A 281 9.30 -9.28 -15.15
CA ARG A 281 9.07 -9.49 -16.56
C ARG A 281 9.45 -10.92 -16.99
N ASP A 282 8.60 -11.54 -17.81
CA ASP A 282 8.82 -12.86 -18.43
C ASP A 282 9.04 -14.02 -17.45
N THR A 283 8.75 -13.84 -16.14
CA THR A 283 8.88 -14.86 -15.11
C THR A 283 7.58 -15.59 -14.84
N VAL A 284 7.65 -16.76 -14.24
CA VAL A 284 6.55 -17.36 -13.48
C VAL A 284 6.66 -16.83 -12.07
N LEU A 285 5.81 -15.86 -11.72
CA LEU A 285 5.86 -15.13 -10.45
C LEU A 285 5.07 -15.87 -9.39
N ILE A 286 5.77 -16.33 -8.33
CA ILE A 286 5.21 -17.17 -7.25
C ILE A 286 5.37 -16.42 -5.93
N TYR A 287 4.26 -16.01 -5.34
CA TYR A 287 4.25 -15.23 -4.09
C TYR A 287 2.90 -15.34 -3.38
N PRO A 288 2.81 -15.02 -2.06
CA PRO A 288 1.59 -15.26 -1.29
C PRO A 288 0.39 -14.50 -1.84
N LYS A 289 0.54 -13.19 -1.99
CA LYS A 289 -0.53 -12.25 -2.40
C LYS A 289 0.05 -10.88 -2.78
N GLY A 290 -0.74 -10.06 -3.45
CA GLY A 290 -0.50 -8.62 -3.52
C GLY A 290 -0.76 -7.95 -2.17
N SER A 291 -0.07 -6.85 -1.92
CA SER A 291 -0.21 -6.01 -0.73
C SER A 291 -0.49 -4.55 -1.12
N GLY A 292 -0.88 -3.75 -0.16
CA GLY A 292 -1.08 -2.31 -0.30
C GLY A 292 -2.43 -1.94 -0.92
N SER A 293 -2.42 -1.00 -1.84
CA SER A 293 -3.60 -0.32 -2.35
C SER A 293 -4.47 -1.15 -3.29
N THR A 294 -5.77 -0.94 -3.25
CA THR A 294 -6.73 -1.47 -4.23
C THR A 294 -6.52 -0.94 -5.66
N VAL A 295 -5.59 -0.01 -5.87
CA VAL A 295 -5.10 0.43 -7.20
C VAL A 295 -4.05 -0.55 -7.77
N ALA A 296 -3.53 -1.48 -6.97
CA ALA A 296 -2.54 -2.46 -7.41
C ALA A 296 -2.90 -3.20 -8.71
N PRO A 297 -4.14 -3.66 -8.94
CA PRO A 297 -4.52 -4.30 -10.21
C PRO A 297 -4.25 -3.42 -11.43
N PHE A 298 -4.48 -2.12 -11.34
CA PHE A 298 -4.23 -1.19 -12.45
C PHE A 298 -2.75 -1.01 -12.75
N VAL A 299 -1.89 -1.05 -11.73
CA VAL A 299 -0.43 -1.04 -11.92
C VAL A 299 0.02 -2.31 -12.63
N LEU A 300 -0.45 -3.47 -12.16
CA LEU A 300 -0.14 -4.75 -12.78
C LEU A 300 -0.69 -4.84 -14.22
N MET A 301 -1.91 -4.35 -14.47
CA MET A 301 -2.47 -4.23 -15.83
C MET A 301 -1.57 -3.39 -16.75
N GLY A 302 -1.11 -2.24 -16.26
CA GLY A 302 -0.17 -1.39 -17.00
C GLY A 302 1.11 -2.13 -17.36
N LEU A 303 1.72 -2.85 -16.42
CA LEU A 303 2.92 -3.64 -16.63
C LEU A 303 2.71 -4.76 -17.66
N ILE A 304 1.59 -5.48 -17.56
CA ILE A 304 1.25 -6.54 -18.53
C ILE A 304 1.05 -5.92 -19.92
N TYR A 305 0.29 -4.83 -20.02
CA TYR A 305 0.01 -4.17 -21.29
C TYR A 305 1.26 -3.63 -21.99
N THR A 306 2.23 -3.11 -21.21
CA THR A 306 3.50 -2.58 -21.74
C THR A 306 4.58 -3.66 -21.94
N GLY A 307 4.28 -4.93 -21.64
CA GLY A 307 5.21 -6.04 -21.82
C GLY A 307 6.27 -6.18 -20.71
N PHE A 308 6.03 -5.59 -19.55
CA PHE A 308 6.85 -5.74 -18.34
C PHE A 308 6.22 -6.67 -17.29
N GLY A 309 5.08 -7.27 -17.60
CA GLY A 309 4.39 -8.21 -16.74
C GLY A 309 5.00 -9.61 -16.73
N PRO A 310 4.62 -10.46 -15.75
CA PRO A 310 5.05 -11.86 -15.68
C PRO A 310 4.31 -12.72 -16.72
N LYS A 311 4.87 -13.89 -17.04
CA LYS A 311 4.23 -14.91 -17.89
C LYS A 311 3.07 -15.62 -17.22
N ALA A 312 3.18 -15.84 -15.93
CA ALA A 312 2.12 -16.43 -15.09
C ALA A 312 2.24 -15.90 -13.67
N ILE A 313 1.13 -15.94 -12.95
CA ILE A 313 1.04 -15.52 -11.54
C ILE A 313 0.47 -16.65 -10.70
N LEU A 314 1.19 -17.04 -9.67
CA LEU A 314 0.77 -18.03 -8.70
C LEU A 314 0.67 -17.35 -7.32
N ASN A 315 -0.52 -17.37 -6.76
CA ASN A 315 -0.77 -16.90 -5.40
C ASN A 315 -1.16 -18.07 -4.49
N ARG A 316 -0.94 -17.91 -3.19
CA ARG A 316 -1.38 -18.89 -2.19
C ARG A 316 -2.90 -19.04 -2.22
N ASP A 317 -3.61 -17.92 -2.09
CA ASP A 317 -5.05 -17.84 -2.14
C ASP A 317 -5.52 -16.89 -3.25
N VAL A 318 -6.80 -16.85 -3.53
CA VAL A 318 -7.36 -15.85 -4.44
C VAL A 318 -7.01 -14.45 -3.95
N CYS A 319 -6.28 -13.71 -4.77
CA CYS A 319 -5.84 -12.36 -4.41
C CYS A 319 -6.60 -11.29 -5.19
N PRO A 320 -7.44 -10.49 -4.54
CA PRO A 320 -8.20 -9.43 -5.22
C PRO A 320 -7.32 -8.29 -5.77
N LEU A 321 -6.06 -8.21 -5.35
CA LEU A 321 -5.10 -7.22 -5.86
C LEU A 321 -4.34 -7.68 -7.11
N THR A 322 -4.48 -8.95 -7.52
CA THR A 322 -3.78 -9.50 -8.70
C THR A 322 -4.72 -10.18 -9.68
N LEU A 323 -5.71 -10.91 -9.18
CA LEU A 323 -6.68 -11.63 -10.01
C LEU A 323 -7.35 -10.77 -11.10
N PRO A 324 -7.83 -9.52 -10.83
CA PRO A 324 -8.47 -8.72 -11.87
C PRO A 324 -7.55 -8.43 -13.05
N ALA A 325 -6.28 -8.11 -12.81
CA ALA A 325 -5.31 -7.84 -13.87
C ALA A 325 -5.03 -9.11 -14.71
N ALA A 326 -4.81 -10.23 -14.06
CA ALA A 326 -4.56 -11.50 -14.72
C ALA A 326 -5.77 -11.95 -15.55
N SER A 327 -6.98 -11.85 -14.98
CA SER A 327 -8.22 -12.23 -15.65
C SER A 327 -8.53 -11.37 -16.89
N LEU A 328 -8.42 -10.05 -16.77
CA LEU A 328 -8.76 -9.11 -17.83
C LEU A 328 -7.76 -9.13 -18.99
N LEU A 329 -6.49 -9.39 -18.70
CA LEU A 329 -5.43 -9.38 -19.72
C LEU A 329 -4.95 -10.79 -20.11
N GLY A 330 -5.64 -11.83 -19.66
CA GLY A 330 -5.39 -13.20 -20.09
C GLY A 330 -4.06 -13.79 -19.61
N VAL A 331 -3.50 -13.27 -18.51
CA VAL A 331 -2.29 -13.85 -17.92
C VAL A 331 -2.68 -15.11 -17.15
N PRO A 332 -2.00 -16.27 -17.37
CA PRO A 332 -2.15 -17.49 -16.60
C PRO A 332 -2.09 -17.22 -15.10
N TYR A 333 -3.12 -17.62 -14.38
CA TYR A 333 -3.24 -17.39 -12.93
C TYR A 333 -3.66 -18.66 -12.21
N ALA A 334 -2.99 -18.97 -11.13
CA ALA A 334 -3.32 -20.11 -10.27
C ALA A 334 -3.21 -19.76 -8.78
N HIS A 335 -3.96 -20.50 -7.96
CA HIS A 335 -3.99 -20.34 -6.51
C HIS A 335 -4.41 -21.63 -5.81
N GLY A 336 -4.34 -21.65 -4.47
CA GLY A 336 -4.87 -22.73 -3.64
C GLY A 336 -4.22 -24.08 -3.94
N PHE A 337 -2.92 -24.12 -4.03
CA PHE A 337 -2.13 -25.32 -4.25
C PHE A 337 -2.16 -26.26 -3.03
N GLU A 338 -2.14 -27.56 -3.26
CA GLU A 338 -2.09 -28.59 -2.21
C GLU A 338 -0.81 -28.51 -1.39
N GLU A 339 0.33 -28.30 -2.08
CA GLU A 339 1.60 -27.98 -1.46
C GLU A 339 2.01 -26.58 -1.90
N ASP A 340 2.44 -25.77 -0.95
CA ASP A 340 2.75 -24.37 -1.18
C ASP A 340 3.99 -24.19 -2.07
N PRO A 341 3.85 -23.69 -3.30
CA PRO A 341 4.98 -23.54 -4.20
C PRO A 341 6.00 -22.51 -3.75
N THR A 342 5.64 -21.54 -2.89
CA THR A 342 6.64 -20.57 -2.37
C THR A 342 7.65 -21.21 -1.44
N LEU A 343 7.33 -22.36 -0.84
CA LEU A 343 8.22 -23.12 0.05
C LEU A 343 9.05 -24.17 -0.69
N ALA A 344 8.57 -24.64 -1.85
CA ALA A 344 9.13 -25.79 -2.54
C ALA A 344 9.82 -25.47 -3.88
N VAL A 345 9.51 -24.32 -4.47
CA VAL A 345 10.14 -23.82 -5.72
C VAL A 345 11.16 -22.74 -5.38
N ASN A 346 12.31 -22.75 -6.04
CA ASN A 346 13.35 -21.74 -5.86
C ASN A 346 13.31 -20.72 -7.00
N THR A 347 13.72 -19.50 -6.72
CA THR A 347 13.97 -18.51 -7.79
C THR A 347 15.02 -19.07 -8.76
N GLY A 348 14.73 -18.98 -10.07
CA GLY A 348 15.57 -19.52 -11.13
C GLY A 348 15.20 -20.93 -11.57
N ASP A 349 14.42 -21.72 -10.82
CA ASP A 349 13.94 -23.03 -11.27
C ASP A 349 13.16 -22.89 -12.59
N LEU A 350 13.35 -23.84 -13.49
CA LEU A 350 12.48 -23.94 -14.67
C LEU A 350 11.22 -24.69 -14.29
N VAL A 351 10.08 -24.06 -14.44
CA VAL A 351 8.78 -24.65 -14.10
C VAL A 351 7.88 -24.74 -15.32
N SER A 352 7.01 -25.74 -15.34
CA SER A 352 5.91 -25.88 -16.28
C SER A 352 4.57 -25.86 -15.54
N LEU A 353 3.59 -25.27 -16.16
CA LEU A 353 2.22 -25.12 -15.67
C LEU A 353 1.24 -25.50 -16.78
N ASP A 354 0.24 -26.26 -16.43
CA ASP A 354 -0.82 -26.70 -17.31
C ASP A 354 -2.18 -26.51 -16.62
N LEU A 355 -3.11 -25.81 -17.27
CA LEU A 355 -4.51 -25.68 -16.84
C LEU A 355 -5.37 -26.62 -17.67
N SER A 356 -5.96 -27.60 -17.03
CA SER A 356 -6.96 -28.49 -17.63
C SER A 356 -8.15 -28.68 -16.69
N SER A 357 -9.36 -28.48 -17.20
CA SER A 357 -10.61 -28.64 -16.43
C SER A 357 -10.65 -27.86 -15.11
N GLY A 358 -10.05 -26.67 -15.06
CA GLY A 358 -10.01 -25.78 -13.89
C GLY A 358 -8.93 -26.14 -12.86
N ILE A 359 -8.16 -27.19 -13.09
CA ILE A 359 -7.04 -27.63 -12.26
C ILE A 359 -5.74 -27.20 -12.93
N VAL A 360 -4.86 -26.57 -12.16
CA VAL A 360 -3.51 -26.21 -12.61
C VAL A 360 -2.51 -27.20 -12.02
N SER A 361 -1.76 -27.87 -12.88
CA SER A 361 -0.61 -28.69 -12.48
C SER A 361 0.66 -27.86 -12.58
N LEU A 362 1.42 -27.77 -11.50
CA LEU A 362 2.76 -27.16 -11.47
C LEU A 362 3.80 -28.26 -11.33
N ARG A 363 4.86 -28.17 -12.14
CA ARG A 363 6.03 -29.09 -12.07
C ARG A 363 7.31 -28.31 -12.14
N VAL A 364 8.31 -28.73 -11.37
CA VAL A 364 9.70 -28.26 -11.51
C VAL A 364 10.42 -29.18 -12.50
N GLU A 365 10.71 -28.64 -13.67
CA GLU A 365 11.38 -29.36 -14.75
C GLU A 365 12.91 -29.46 -14.52
N SER A 366 13.49 -28.39 -13.99
CA SER A 366 14.90 -28.39 -13.59
C SER A 366 15.14 -27.39 -12.47
N ARG A 367 15.99 -27.78 -11.51
CA ARG A 367 16.43 -26.90 -10.41
C ARG A 367 17.49 -25.93 -10.90
N HIS A 368 17.46 -24.72 -10.36
CA HIS A 368 18.52 -23.75 -10.55
C HIS A 368 19.68 -24.11 -9.60
N THR A 369 20.81 -24.48 -10.12
CA THR A 369 22.06 -24.61 -9.34
C THR A 369 22.78 -23.27 -9.41
N GLU A 370 22.88 -22.57 -8.30
CA GLU A 370 23.81 -21.45 -8.19
C GLU A 370 25.26 -22.01 -8.41
N VAL A 371 25.97 -21.44 -9.40
CA VAL A 371 27.38 -21.73 -9.68
C VAL A 371 28.23 -20.75 -8.89
#